data_29c7c893cc564124771eb66db46fe314
#
_entry.id   29c7c893cc564124771eb66db46fe314
#
_cell.length_a   1.000
_cell.length_b   1.000
_cell.length_c   1.000
_cell.angle_alpha   90.00
_cell.angle_beta   90.00
_cell.angle_gamma   90.00
#
_symmetry.space_group_name_H-M   'P 1'
#
loop_
_entity.id
_entity.type
_entity.pdbx_description
1 polymer ?
#
loop_
_entity_poly.entity_id
_entity_poly.type
_entity_poly.pdbx_seq_one_letter_code
_entity_poly.pdbx_strand_id
1 'polypeptide(L)'
;AQQVYSYDRDMLINYQAIRQQVSDLQVQLDEDKEELLEIEASYKEQQASLEAMIAEKKKKVANFESQLANAKKEAANLKKKIETQNSEIKKAQAKAAASTTKSGSSSSGSGSVSIGSGGGGSAAGNSIAGYACQFVGNPYVWGGTSLTNGADCSGFTMSVFAHFGISLPHSSGGQASGGRSVSYADAQPGDIICYPGHVAIYLGGGRIVHASTAKTGIKYGNATYRTITAIKRYY
;
A
#
# COMPACT_ATOMS: atom_id res chain seq x y z
N ALA A 1 59.65 47.03 22.70
CA ALA A 1 58.63 46.84 23.74
C ALA A 1 57.21 46.78 23.18
N GLN A 2 56.74 47.70 22.34
CA GLN A 2 55.38 47.74 21.80
C GLN A 2 55.00 46.51 20.92
N GLN A 3 55.94 45.99 20.12
CA GLN A 3 55.70 44.78 19.28
C GLN A 3 55.52 43.48 20.09
N VAL A 4 56.17 43.36 21.23
CA VAL A 4 56.01 42.20 22.12
C VAL A 4 54.61 42.21 22.77
N TYR A 5 54.15 43.38 23.23
CA TYR A 5 52.80 43.50 23.81
C TYR A 5 51.67 43.26 22.82
N SER A 6 51.82 43.60 21.53
CA SER A 6 50.86 43.31 20.53
C SER A 6 50.77 41.76 20.22
N TYR A 7 51.92 41.11 20.14
CA TYR A 7 52.05 39.67 19.93
C TYR A 7 51.41 38.85 21.08
N ASP A 8 51.73 39.21 22.31
CA ASP A 8 51.17 38.57 23.50
C ASP A 8 49.65 38.75 23.58
N ARG A 9 49.15 39.92 23.20
CA ARG A 9 47.70 40.19 23.14
C ARG A 9 47.00 39.38 22.06
N ASP A 10 47.55 39.27 20.86
CA ASP A 10 46.99 38.49 19.74
C ASP A 10 47.03 36.99 20.06
N MET A 11 48.08 36.53 20.74
CA MET A 11 48.16 35.15 21.21
C MET A 11 47.12 34.83 22.29
N LEU A 12 46.85 35.76 23.18
CA LEU A 12 45.78 35.59 24.19
C LEU A 12 44.38 35.57 23.58
N ILE A 13 44.11 36.41 22.58
CA ILE A 13 42.85 36.43 21.83
C ILE A 13 42.65 35.09 21.08
N ASN A 14 43.68 34.62 20.38
CA ASN A 14 43.65 33.34 19.71
C ASN A 14 43.42 32.16 20.68
N TYR A 15 44.06 32.18 21.82
CA TYR A 15 43.87 31.16 22.86
C TYR A 15 42.42 31.15 23.39
N GLN A 16 41.83 32.34 23.62
CA GLN A 16 40.44 32.46 24.05
C GLN A 16 39.46 31.96 22.96
N ALA A 17 39.72 32.29 21.68
CA ALA A 17 38.93 31.82 20.57
C ALA A 17 38.97 30.29 20.42
N ILE A 18 40.16 29.70 20.51
CA ILE A 18 40.33 28.23 20.47
C ILE A 18 39.62 27.57 21.64
N ARG A 19 39.74 28.13 22.84
CA ARG A 19 39.06 27.62 24.04
C ARG A 19 37.52 27.65 23.87
N GLN A 20 36.98 28.70 23.27
CA GLN A 20 35.54 28.79 22.98
C GLN A 20 35.13 27.76 21.95
N GLN A 21 35.90 27.61 20.86
CA GLN A 21 35.62 26.59 19.83
C GLN A 21 35.61 25.15 20.40
N VAL A 22 36.57 24.85 21.30
CA VAL A 22 36.62 23.55 21.97
C VAL A 22 35.38 23.34 22.85
N SER A 23 34.93 24.36 23.56
CA SER A 23 33.74 24.33 24.38
C SER A 23 32.45 24.08 23.52
N ASP A 24 32.36 24.82 22.40
CA ASP A 24 31.23 24.70 21.48
C ASP A 24 31.18 23.30 20.81
N LEU A 25 32.34 22.76 20.42
CA LEU A 25 32.46 21.41 19.88
C LEU A 25 32.13 20.34 20.92
N GLN A 26 32.44 20.53 22.19
CA GLN A 26 32.05 19.61 23.25
C GLN A 26 30.53 19.58 23.42
N VAL A 27 29.86 20.73 23.42
CA VAL A 27 28.39 20.81 23.49
C VAL A 27 27.76 20.10 22.28
N GLN A 28 28.29 20.38 21.09
CA GLN A 28 27.78 19.73 19.87
C GLN A 28 27.99 18.21 19.88
N LEU A 29 29.12 17.73 20.39
CA LEU A 29 29.39 16.30 20.51
C LEU A 29 28.42 15.61 21.51
N ASP A 30 28.08 16.29 22.59
CA ASP A 30 27.14 15.76 23.58
C ASP A 30 25.70 15.73 23.00
N GLU A 31 25.29 16.77 22.26
CA GLU A 31 23.99 16.77 21.52
C GLU A 31 23.91 15.65 20.47
N ASP A 32 24.95 15.51 19.64
CA ASP A 32 25.03 14.44 18.62
C ASP A 32 24.96 13.04 19.25
N LYS A 33 25.58 12.89 20.42
CA LYS A 33 25.53 11.62 21.18
C LYS A 33 24.14 11.30 21.73
N GLU A 34 23.41 12.28 22.23
CA GLU A 34 22.03 12.12 22.67
C GLU A 34 21.12 11.76 21.49
N GLU A 35 21.28 12.43 20.34
CA GLU A 35 20.54 12.14 19.12
C GLU A 35 20.80 10.70 18.62
N LEU A 36 22.05 10.24 18.65
CA LEU A 36 22.42 8.88 18.29
C LEU A 36 21.77 7.83 19.21
N LEU A 37 21.70 8.08 20.52
CA LEU A 37 21.04 7.19 21.48
C LEU A 37 19.54 7.11 21.24
N GLU A 38 18.90 8.22 20.90
CA GLU A 38 17.47 8.26 20.56
C GLU A 38 17.18 7.49 19.25
N ILE A 39 18.03 7.70 18.23
CA ILE A 39 17.95 6.95 16.98
C ILE A 39 18.14 5.46 17.22
N GLU A 40 19.11 5.05 18.03
CA GLU A 40 19.35 3.64 18.37
C GLU A 40 18.16 3.01 19.10
N ALA A 41 17.54 3.72 20.04
CA ALA A 41 16.35 3.28 20.74
C ALA A 41 15.15 3.10 19.78
N SER A 42 14.94 4.07 18.89
CA SER A 42 13.92 4.03 17.84
C SER A 42 14.12 2.84 16.88
N TYR A 43 15.37 2.56 16.51
CA TYR A 43 15.71 1.42 15.66
C TYR A 43 15.40 0.07 16.32
N LYS A 44 15.71 -0.07 17.61
CA LYS A 44 15.40 -1.29 18.38
C LYS A 44 13.89 -1.52 18.49
N GLU A 45 13.11 -0.47 18.70
CA GLU A 45 11.65 -0.57 18.75
C GLU A 45 11.06 -0.98 17.38
N GLN A 46 11.55 -0.38 16.30
CA GLN A 46 11.14 -0.76 14.93
C GLN A 46 11.49 -2.21 14.62
N GLN A 47 12.68 -2.68 15.01
CA GLN A 47 13.11 -4.06 14.81
C GLN A 47 12.19 -5.03 15.56
N ALA A 48 11.89 -4.77 16.82
CA ALA A 48 10.99 -5.62 17.60
C ALA A 48 9.57 -5.66 17.01
N SER A 49 9.06 -4.53 16.54
CA SER A 49 7.77 -4.45 15.84
C SER A 49 7.76 -5.27 14.55
N LEU A 50 8.84 -5.19 13.79
CA LEU A 50 8.98 -5.95 12.53
C LEU A 50 9.02 -7.46 12.78
N GLU A 51 9.78 -7.90 13.79
CA GLU A 51 9.86 -9.30 14.19
C GLU A 51 8.49 -9.85 14.64
N ALA A 52 7.73 -9.07 15.41
CA ALA A 52 6.36 -9.42 15.80
C ALA A 52 5.43 -9.56 14.58
N MET A 53 5.51 -8.64 13.61
CA MET A 53 4.73 -8.73 12.38
C MET A 53 5.11 -9.94 11.52
N ILE A 54 6.39 -10.28 11.45
CA ILE A 54 6.87 -11.47 10.72
C ILE A 54 6.31 -12.74 11.37
N ALA A 55 6.34 -12.83 12.71
CA ALA A 55 5.81 -13.97 13.44
C ALA A 55 4.29 -14.13 13.23
N GLU A 56 3.54 -13.03 13.24
CA GLU A 56 2.10 -13.05 12.97
C GLU A 56 1.80 -13.50 11.53
N LYS A 57 2.55 -12.96 10.56
CA LYS A 57 2.37 -13.38 9.15
C LYS A 57 2.71 -14.84 8.92
N LYS A 58 3.76 -15.37 9.55
CA LYS A 58 4.09 -16.81 9.49
C LYS A 58 2.95 -17.68 10.01
N LYS A 59 2.31 -17.28 11.12
CA LYS A 59 1.12 -18.00 11.64
C LYS A 59 -0.05 -17.96 10.66
N LYS A 60 -0.30 -16.80 10.02
CA LYS A 60 -1.36 -16.67 9.00
C LYS A 60 -1.10 -17.55 7.78
N VAL A 61 0.15 -17.60 7.30
CA VAL A 61 0.53 -18.46 6.18
C VAL A 61 0.28 -19.93 6.51
N ALA A 62 0.73 -20.41 7.67
CA ALA A 62 0.51 -21.80 8.09
C ALA A 62 -0.98 -22.15 8.19
N ASN A 63 -1.81 -21.21 8.68
CA ASN A 63 -3.26 -21.39 8.70
C ASN A 63 -3.86 -21.48 7.30
N PHE A 64 -3.46 -20.61 6.38
CA PHE A 64 -3.92 -20.68 4.99
C PHE A 64 -3.49 -21.95 4.28
N GLU A 65 -2.27 -22.46 4.52
CA GLU A 65 -1.82 -23.74 3.98
C GLU A 65 -2.69 -24.90 4.47
N SER A 66 -3.06 -24.90 5.75
CA SER A 66 -3.97 -25.88 6.31
C SER A 66 -5.38 -25.81 5.68
N GLN A 67 -5.93 -24.59 5.54
CA GLN A 67 -7.22 -24.38 4.89
C GLN A 67 -7.21 -24.82 3.42
N LEU A 68 -6.12 -24.53 2.71
CA LEU A 68 -5.94 -24.95 1.31
C LEU A 68 -5.87 -26.47 1.18
N ALA A 69 -5.18 -27.15 2.10
CA ALA A 69 -5.12 -28.61 2.12
C ALA A 69 -6.50 -29.23 2.35
N ASN A 70 -7.30 -28.65 3.26
CA ASN A 70 -8.66 -29.11 3.53
C ASN A 70 -9.59 -28.87 2.32
N ALA A 71 -9.54 -27.67 1.71
CA ALA A 71 -10.32 -27.35 0.52
C ALA A 71 -9.99 -28.29 -0.66
N LYS A 72 -8.71 -28.64 -0.85
CA LYS A 72 -8.29 -29.62 -1.87
C LYS A 72 -8.88 -31.00 -1.62
N LYS A 73 -8.93 -31.46 -0.35
CA LYS A 73 -9.57 -32.73 0.01
C LYS A 73 -11.08 -32.73 -0.28
N GLU A 74 -11.76 -31.65 0.09
CA GLU A 74 -13.19 -31.50 -0.19
C GLU A 74 -13.48 -31.45 -1.69
N ALA A 75 -12.69 -30.71 -2.47
CA ALA A 75 -12.82 -30.69 -3.93
C ALA A 75 -12.63 -32.06 -4.55
N ALA A 76 -11.67 -32.86 -4.08
CA ALA A 76 -11.47 -34.24 -4.54
C ALA A 76 -12.66 -35.16 -4.20
N ASN A 77 -13.22 -34.99 -3.01
CA ASN A 77 -14.42 -35.75 -2.60
C ASN A 77 -15.67 -35.37 -3.43
N LEU A 78 -15.85 -34.07 -3.68
CA LEU A 78 -16.95 -33.59 -4.54
C LEU A 78 -16.81 -34.11 -5.98
N LYS A 79 -15.56 -34.08 -6.51
CA LYS A 79 -15.30 -34.64 -7.85
C LYS A 79 -15.70 -36.12 -7.95
N LYS A 80 -15.35 -36.95 -6.97
CA LYS A 80 -15.76 -38.37 -6.90
C LYS A 80 -17.29 -38.52 -6.85
N LYS A 81 -17.97 -37.69 -6.03
CA LYS A 81 -19.45 -37.70 -5.98
C LYS A 81 -20.08 -37.35 -7.32
N ILE A 82 -19.55 -36.33 -8.01
CA ILE A 82 -20.03 -35.94 -9.35
C ILE A 82 -19.80 -37.06 -10.35
N GLU A 83 -18.66 -37.73 -10.35
CA GLU A 83 -18.38 -38.87 -11.23
C GLU A 83 -19.37 -40.05 -10.98
N THR A 84 -19.66 -40.34 -9.70
CA THR A 84 -20.63 -41.37 -9.32
C THR A 84 -22.04 -41.01 -9.81
N GLN A 85 -22.50 -39.80 -9.52
CA GLN A 85 -23.82 -39.32 -9.97
C GLN A 85 -23.95 -39.28 -11.49
N ASN A 86 -22.89 -38.83 -12.20
CA ASN A 86 -22.89 -38.86 -13.66
C ASN A 86 -22.99 -40.27 -14.22
N SER A 87 -22.38 -41.28 -13.57
CA SER A 87 -22.52 -42.69 -13.96
C SER A 87 -23.94 -43.22 -13.74
N GLU A 88 -24.59 -42.81 -12.64
CA GLU A 88 -25.96 -43.16 -12.32
C GLU A 88 -26.96 -42.52 -13.31
N ILE A 89 -26.75 -41.24 -13.65
CA ILE A 89 -27.51 -40.50 -14.64
C ILE A 89 -27.41 -41.20 -16.02
N LYS A 90 -26.20 -41.58 -16.45
CA LYS A 90 -26.01 -42.33 -17.70
C LYS A 90 -26.75 -43.68 -17.71
N LYS A 91 -26.72 -44.40 -16.58
CA LYS A 91 -27.49 -45.68 -16.45
C LYS A 91 -28.99 -45.43 -16.48
N ALA A 92 -29.48 -44.38 -15.82
CA ALA A 92 -30.89 -43.99 -15.84
C ALA A 92 -31.36 -43.54 -17.23
N GLN A 93 -30.53 -42.73 -17.93
CA GLN A 93 -30.79 -42.30 -19.30
C GLN A 93 -30.84 -43.48 -20.30
N ALA A 94 -29.91 -44.44 -20.17
CA ALA A 94 -29.92 -45.66 -20.98
C ALA A 94 -31.15 -46.50 -20.73
N LYS A 95 -31.65 -46.55 -19.49
CA LYS A 95 -32.89 -47.26 -19.13
C LYS A 95 -34.14 -46.53 -19.62
N ALA A 96 -34.15 -45.19 -19.62
CA ALA A 96 -35.22 -44.35 -20.15
C ALA A 96 -35.25 -44.36 -21.69
N ALA A 97 -34.11 -44.39 -22.36
CA ALA A 97 -34.01 -44.48 -23.82
C ALA A 97 -34.54 -45.83 -24.38
N ALA A 98 -34.51 -46.87 -23.55
CA ALA A 98 -35.10 -48.16 -23.89
C ALA A 98 -36.64 -48.19 -23.78
N SER A 99 -37.30 -47.18 -23.20
CA SER A 99 -38.71 -47.13 -22.92
C SER A 99 -39.51 -46.03 -23.64
N THR A 100 -38.88 -45.18 -24.49
CA THR A 100 -39.59 -44.10 -25.18
C THR A 100 -39.14 -43.96 -26.64
N THR A 101 -39.84 -44.59 -27.53
CA THR A 101 -40.09 -44.09 -28.89
C THR A 101 -41.30 -43.18 -28.83
N LYS A 102 -41.09 -41.84 -28.92
CA LYS A 102 -41.91 -40.82 -29.61
C LYS A 102 -41.96 -39.48 -28.84
N SER A 103 -41.71 -38.44 -29.65
CA SER A 103 -42.19 -37.07 -29.54
C SER A 103 -41.32 -36.14 -28.65
N GLY A 104 -40.51 -35.25 -29.20
CA GLY A 104 -40.89 -34.00 -29.85
C GLY A 104 -40.47 -32.82 -29.04
N SER A 105 -39.52 -32.02 -29.58
CA SER A 105 -39.44 -30.55 -29.56
C SER A 105 -38.98 -29.78 -28.29
N SER A 106 -37.79 -29.21 -28.42
CA SER A 106 -37.30 -27.83 -28.13
C SER A 106 -37.70 -27.11 -26.84
N SER A 107 -36.70 -26.67 -26.07
CA SER A 107 -36.33 -25.25 -25.97
C SER A 107 -35.08 -25.07 -25.12
N SER A 108 -34.14 -24.36 -25.67
CA SER A 108 -32.94 -23.83 -25.02
C SER A 108 -33.30 -22.70 -24.06
N GLY A 109 -32.84 -22.82 -22.81
CA GLY A 109 -32.85 -21.77 -21.83
C GLY A 109 -31.45 -21.68 -21.18
N SER A 110 -30.62 -20.85 -21.76
CA SER A 110 -29.31 -20.48 -21.17
C SER A 110 -29.56 -19.53 -19.99
N GLY A 111 -29.60 -20.08 -18.80
CA GLY A 111 -29.60 -19.31 -17.56
C GLY A 111 -28.20 -19.02 -17.11
N SER A 112 -27.70 -17.83 -17.45
CA SER A 112 -26.45 -17.29 -16.91
C SER A 112 -26.66 -16.95 -15.44
N VAL A 113 -26.11 -17.75 -14.54
CA VAL A 113 -26.09 -17.44 -13.11
C VAL A 113 -24.97 -16.47 -12.87
N SER A 114 -25.33 -15.21 -12.69
CA SER A 114 -24.42 -14.16 -12.25
C SER A 114 -24.16 -14.35 -10.76
N ILE A 115 -22.95 -14.83 -10.42
CA ILE A 115 -22.50 -14.91 -9.04
C ILE A 115 -22.15 -13.48 -8.61
N GLY A 116 -23.00 -12.90 -7.77
CA GLY A 116 -22.74 -11.65 -7.09
C GLY A 116 -21.52 -11.77 -6.19
N SER A 117 -20.40 -11.16 -6.61
CA SER A 117 -19.18 -11.04 -5.80
C SER A 117 -19.41 -9.94 -4.77
N GLY A 118 -19.64 -10.31 -3.53
CA GLY A 118 -19.66 -9.40 -2.41
C GLY A 118 -18.26 -8.87 -2.11
N GLY A 119 -18.12 -7.54 -2.03
CA GLY A 119 -17.05 -6.88 -1.26
C GLY A 119 -15.65 -6.84 -1.86
N GLY A 120 -15.51 -6.76 -3.17
CA GLY A 120 -14.23 -6.49 -3.82
C GLY A 120 -14.34 -5.25 -4.70
N GLY A 121 -13.36 -4.31 -4.57
CA GLY A 121 -13.26 -3.17 -5.46
C GLY A 121 -13.27 -3.58 -6.92
N SER A 122 -13.51 -2.61 -7.83
CA SER A 122 -13.47 -2.90 -9.26
C SER A 122 -12.11 -3.48 -9.67
N ALA A 123 -12.08 -4.33 -10.69
CA ALA A 123 -10.83 -4.92 -11.17
C ALA A 123 -9.79 -3.83 -11.52
N ALA A 124 -10.23 -2.72 -12.10
CA ALA A 124 -9.38 -1.58 -12.41
C ALA A 124 -8.79 -0.93 -11.13
N GLY A 125 -9.62 -0.69 -10.12
CA GLY A 125 -9.17 -0.11 -8.86
C GLY A 125 -8.18 -1.00 -8.12
N ASN A 126 -8.41 -2.31 -8.07
CA ASN A 126 -7.48 -3.25 -7.49
C ASN A 126 -6.13 -3.27 -8.22
N SER A 127 -6.12 -3.16 -9.56
CA SER A 127 -4.91 -3.09 -10.35
C SER A 127 -4.12 -1.81 -10.05
N ILE A 128 -4.79 -0.66 -9.95
CA ILE A 128 -4.17 0.64 -9.59
C ILE A 128 -3.54 0.55 -8.20
N ALA A 129 -4.27 0.06 -7.21
CA ALA A 129 -3.78 -0.11 -5.85
C ALA A 129 -2.59 -1.08 -5.78
N GLY A 130 -2.66 -2.22 -6.47
CA GLY A 130 -1.59 -3.20 -6.52
C GLY A 130 -0.33 -2.66 -7.19
N TYR A 131 -0.46 -1.91 -8.28
CA TYR A 131 0.66 -1.26 -8.95
C TYR A 131 1.32 -0.20 -8.05
N ALA A 132 0.54 0.63 -7.39
CA ALA A 132 1.04 1.64 -6.47
C ALA A 132 1.90 1.05 -5.34
N CYS A 133 1.54 -0.12 -4.83
CA CYS A 133 2.26 -0.80 -3.76
C CYS A 133 3.69 -1.25 -4.13
N GLN A 134 4.00 -1.39 -5.43
CA GLN A 134 5.32 -1.82 -5.90
C GLN A 134 6.40 -0.76 -5.64
N PHE A 135 6.02 0.48 -5.43
CA PHE A 135 6.93 1.61 -5.26
C PHE A 135 7.19 2.01 -3.80
N VAL A 136 6.63 1.26 -2.85
CA VAL A 136 6.89 1.48 -1.42
C VAL A 136 8.37 1.33 -1.11
N GLY A 137 8.93 2.30 -0.39
CA GLY A 137 10.35 2.40 -0.08
C GLY A 137 11.13 3.36 -0.99
N ASN A 138 10.57 3.78 -2.13
CA ASN A 138 11.20 4.74 -3.02
C ASN A 138 11.13 6.17 -2.43
N PRO A 139 12.07 7.06 -2.82
CA PRO A 139 12.21 8.36 -2.21
C PRO A 139 11.04 9.31 -2.53
N TYR A 140 10.83 10.28 -1.63
CA TYR A 140 10.01 11.45 -1.86
C TYR A 140 10.87 12.59 -2.40
N VAL A 141 10.43 13.23 -3.48
CA VAL A 141 11.04 14.46 -4.01
C VAL A 141 9.93 15.47 -4.30
N TRP A 142 10.03 16.66 -3.72
CA TRP A 142 9.06 17.75 -3.96
C TRP A 142 9.01 18.12 -5.44
N GLY A 143 7.82 18.15 -6.03
CA GLY A 143 7.64 18.39 -7.47
C GLY A 143 8.08 17.22 -8.36
N GLY A 144 8.51 16.10 -7.78
CA GLY A 144 8.91 14.90 -8.51
C GLY A 144 7.73 14.07 -8.97
N THR A 145 7.94 13.33 -10.08
CA THR A 145 6.95 12.44 -10.70
C THR A 145 7.48 11.04 -10.96
N SER A 146 8.75 10.79 -10.65
CA SER A 146 9.38 9.48 -10.88
C SER A 146 9.00 8.51 -9.77
N LEU A 147 8.36 7.41 -10.11
CA LEU A 147 7.95 6.37 -9.16
C LEU A 147 9.15 5.67 -8.49
N THR A 148 10.35 5.73 -9.10
CA THR A 148 11.56 5.08 -8.59
C THR A 148 12.60 6.06 -8.06
N ASN A 149 12.73 7.24 -8.69
CA ASN A 149 13.79 8.22 -8.36
C ASN A 149 13.28 9.38 -7.50
N GLY A 150 11.99 9.43 -7.22
CA GLY A 150 11.35 10.39 -6.33
C GLY A 150 10.12 11.06 -6.91
N ALA A 151 9.06 11.01 -6.13
CA ALA A 151 7.78 11.66 -6.44
C ALA A 151 7.25 12.38 -5.20
N ASP A 152 6.52 13.49 -5.39
CA ASP A 152 5.67 14.04 -4.34
C ASP A 152 4.32 13.33 -4.29
N CYS A 153 3.43 13.69 -3.37
CA CYS A 153 2.16 12.99 -3.17
C CYS A 153 1.28 12.99 -4.44
N SER A 154 1.17 14.12 -5.13
CA SER A 154 0.38 14.28 -6.34
C SER A 154 1.07 13.75 -7.60
N GLY A 155 2.39 13.82 -7.64
CA GLY A 155 3.21 13.22 -8.69
C GLY A 155 3.19 11.68 -8.63
N PHE A 156 3.20 11.11 -7.43
CA PHE A 156 3.04 9.68 -7.21
C PHE A 156 1.69 9.17 -7.73
N THR A 157 0.58 9.78 -7.30
CA THR A 157 -0.76 9.41 -7.77
C THR A 157 -0.89 9.62 -9.27
N MET A 158 -0.43 10.76 -9.80
CA MET A 158 -0.44 11.06 -11.24
C MET A 158 0.29 9.98 -12.05
N SER A 159 1.49 9.59 -11.65
CA SER A 159 2.30 8.62 -12.39
C SER A 159 1.77 7.20 -12.29
N VAL A 160 1.17 6.81 -11.15
CA VAL A 160 0.48 5.52 -11.01
C VAL A 160 -0.73 5.46 -11.94
N PHE A 161 -1.57 6.49 -11.97
CA PHE A 161 -2.75 6.52 -12.82
C PHE A 161 -2.41 6.62 -14.32
N ALA A 162 -1.35 7.34 -14.68
CA ALA A 162 -0.85 7.43 -16.05
C ALA A 162 -0.48 6.06 -16.62
N HIS A 163 0.03 5.14 -15.82
CA HIS A 163 0.29 3.74 -16.23
C HIS A 163 -0.98 3.03 -16.74
N PHE A 164 -2.15 3.42 -16.25
CA PHE A 164 -3.45 2.88 -16.67
C PHE A 164 -4.17 3.77 -17.69
N GLY A 165 -3.46 4.75 -18.29
CA GLY A 165 -4.02 5.66 -19.29
C GLY A 165 -4.91 6.75 -18.71
N ILE A 166 -4.92 6.94 -17.39
CA ILE A 166 -5.72 7.97 -16.71
C ILE A 166 -4.84 9.17 -16.40
N SER A 167 -5.15 10.32 -17.02
CA SER A 167 -4.42 11.56 -16.81
C SER A 167 -4.94 12.31 -15.58
N LEU A 168 -4.04 12.64 -14.65
CA LEU A 168 -4.32 13.43 -13.46
C LEU A 168 -3.46 14.71 -13.46
N PRO A 169 -3.96 15.82 -12.91
CA PRO A 169 -3.13 17.01 -12.72
C PRO A 169 -2.06 16.75 -11.66
N HIS A 170 -0.87 17.34 -11.82
CA HIS A 170 0.19 17.32 -10.81
C HIS A 170 -0.09 18.35 -9.72
N SER A 171 -1.18 18.16 -9.00
CA SER A 171 -1.63 19.01 -7.90
C SER A 171 -2.64 18.27 -7.04
N SER A 172 -2.42 18.23 -5.73
CA SER A 172 -3.36 17.61 -4.78
C SER A 172 -4.74 18.28 -4.81
N GLY A 173 -4.79 19.60 -4.93
CA GLY A 173 -6.05 20.35 -5.10
C GLY A 173 -6.76 20.03 -6.41
N GLY A 174 -6.02 19.93 -7.52
CA GLY A 174 -6.56 19.55 -8.82
C GLY A 174 -7.13 18.12 -8.81
N GLN A 175 -6.45 17.19 -8.17
CA GLN A 175 -6.94 15.82 -7.99
C GLN A 175 -8.15 15.73 -7.05
N ALA A 176 -8.25 16.61 -6.05
CA ALA A 176 -9.42 16.69 -5.18
C ALA A 176 -10.65 17.30 -5.87
N SER A 177 -10.44 18.11 -6.92
CA SER A 177 -11.53 18.78 -7.66
C SER A 177 -12.08 17.93 -8.81
N GLY A 178 -11.30 16.99 -9.33
CA GLY A 178 -11.68 16.12 -10.45
C GLY A 178 -12.34 14.81 -9.99
N GLY A 179 -12.54 13.91 -10.95
CA GLY A 179 -13.08 12.58 -10.70
C GLY A 179 -14.50 12.57 -10.09
N ARG A 180 -15.04 11.37 -9.87
CA ARG A 180 -16.32 11.18 -9.21
C ARG A 180 -16.12 11.15 -7.68
N SER A 181 -16.91 11.94 -6.95
CA SER A 181 -16.90 11.89 -5.48
C SER A 181 -17.47 10.57 -4.96
N VAL A 182 -16.83 10.04 -3.93
CA VAL A 182 -17.20 8.78 -3.26
C VAL A 182 -17.27 9.02 -1.76
N SER A 183 -18.23 8.38 -1.07
CA SER A 183 -18.25 8.39 0.39
C SER A 183 -17.17 7.48 0.96
N TYR A 184 -16.75 7.68 2.21
CA TYR A 184 -15.75 6.81 2.85
C TYR A 184 -16.26 5.36 2.97
N ALA A 185 -17.56 5.18 3.17
CA ALA A 185 -18.20 3.85 3.24
C ALA A 185 -18.14 3.09 1.91
N ASP A 186 -18.19 3.82 0.79
CA ASP A 186 -18.15 3.27 -0.57
C ASP A 186 -16.74 3.29 -1.18
N ALA A 187 -15.73 3.70 -0.41
CA ALA A 187 -14.35 3.78 -0.88
C ALA A 187 -13.81 2.39 -1.23
N GLN A 188 -13.20 2.27 -2.40
CA GLN A 188 -12.64 1.05 -2.95
C GLN A 188 -11.15 1.21 -3.24
N PRO A 189 -10.37 0.11 -3.27
CA PRO A 189 -8.99 0.16 -3.71
C PRO A 189 -8.84 0.92 -5.03
N GLY A 190 -7.82 1.78 -5.13
CA GLY A 190 -7.59 2.65 -6.28
C GLY A 190 -8.27 4.02 -6.21
N ASP A 191 -9.16 4.28 -5.23
CA ASP A 191 -9.67 5.63 -5.01
C ASP A 191 -8.58 6.54 -4.45
N ILE A 192 -8.65 7.83 -4.77
CA ILE A 192 -7.75 8.84 -4.23
C ILE A 192 -8.38 9.44 -2.97
N ILE A 193 -7.71 9.28 -1.84
CA ILE A 193 -8.06 9.97 -0.59
C ILE A 193 -7.37 11.32 -0.59
N CYS A 194 -8.15 12.38 -0.42
CA CYS A 194 -7.67 13.76 -0.41
C CYS A 194 -7.69 14.32 1.02
N TYR A 195 -6.61 15.02 1.37
CA TYR A 195 -6.42 15.73 2.63
C TYR A 195 -6.02 17.18 2.35
N PRO A 196 -6.01 18.06 3.35
CA PRO A 196 -5.45 19.40 3.16
C PRO A 196 -4.00 19.32 2.66
N GLY A 197 -3.76 19.77 1.41
CA GLY A 197 -2.44 19.80 0.78
C GLY A 197 -1.81 18.43 0.46
N HIS A 198 -2.58 17.32 0.52
CA HIS A 198 -2.02 15.98 0.32
C HIS A 198 -3.01 15.00 -0.29
N VAL A 199 -2.49 13.98 -0.98
CA VAL A 199 -3.29 12.89 -1.59
C VAL A 199 -2.63 11.54 -1.38
N ALA A 200 -3.44 10.48 -1.39
CA ALA A 200 -3.01 9.10 -1.22
C ALA A 200 -3.90 8.16 -2.04
N ILE A 201 -3.41 6.98 -2.39
CA ILE A 201 -4.20 5.91 -3.04
C ILE A 201 -4.73 4.97 -1.95
N TYR A 202 -6.04 4.75 -1.96
CA TYR A 202 -6.71 3.84 -1.04
C TYR A 202 -6.48 2.39 -1.43
N LEU A 203 -6.21 1.54 -0.44
CA LEU A 203 -5.93 0.11 -0.62
C LEU A 203 -7.06 -0.80 -0.12
N GLY A 204 -8.13 -0.20 0.41
CA GLY A 204 -9.16 -0.93 1.13
C GLY A 204 -8.80 -1.14 2.62
N GLY A 205 -9.80 -1.49 3.42
CA GLY A 205 -9.61 -1.80 4.84
C GLY A 205 -9.02 -0.66 5.68
N GLY A 206 -9.27 0.60 5.31
CA GLY A 206 -8.74 1.77 6.01
C GLY A 206 -7.26 2.08 5.72
N ARG A 207 -6.64 1.43 4.74
CA ARG A 207 -5.21 1.59 4.41
C ARG A 207 -5.00 2.42 3.16
N ILE A 208 -3.88 3.13 3.13
CA ILE A 208 -3.43 3.92 1.98
C ILE A 208 -1.96 3.61 1.63
N VAL A 209 -1.56 3.97 0.41
CA VAL A 209 -0.17 4.15 0.01
C VAL A 209 0.00 5.58 -0.50
N HIS A 210 1.08 6.24 -0.09
CA HIS A 210 1.35 7.63 -0.46
C HIS A 210 2.83 7.98 -0.43
N ALA A 211 3.25 8.94 -1.24
CA ALA A 211 4.54 9.60 -1.07
C ALA A 211 4.39 10.62 0.07
N SER A 212 4.99 10.32 1.23
CA SER A 212 4.71 11.01 2.50
C SER A 212 5.58 12.24 2.73
N THR A 213 6.87 12.05 2.98
CA THR A 213 7.85 13.11 3.26
C THR A 213 9.22 12.74 2.70
N ALA A 214 10.13 13.71 2.61
CA ALA A 214 11.51 13.44 2.19
C ALA A 214 12.24 12.42 3.09
N LYS A 215 11.88 12.36 4.37
CA LYS A 215 12.46 11.42 5.34
C LYS A 215 11.92 9.99 5.17
N THR A 216 10.65 9.84 4.77
CA THR A 216 9.96 8.53 4.81
C THR A 216 9.64 7.96 3.43
N GLY A 217 9.77 8.74 2.37
CA GLY A 217 9.50 8.28 1.01
C GLY A 217 8.04 7.86 0.78
N ILE A 218 7.89 6.90 -0.13
CA ILE A 218 6.61 6.25 -0.44
C ILE A 218 6.38 5.13 0.59
N LYS A 219 5.25 5.17 1.29
CA LYS A 219 4.95 4.23 2.37
C LYS A 219 3.46 3.92 2.50
N TYR A 220 3.17 2.91 3.28
CA TYR A 220 1.81 2.63 3.75
C TYR A 220 1.41 3.54 4.91
N GLY A 221 0.12 3.80 5.03
CA GLY A 221 -0.46 4.56 6.13
C GLY A 221 -1.91 4.17 6.41
N ASN A 222 -2.51 4.83 7.40
CA ASN A 222 -3.93 4.75 7.72
C ASN A 222 -4.68 5.84 6.95
N ALA A 223 -5.82 5.54 6.36
CA ALA A 223 -6.61 6.52 5.63
C ALA A 223 -7.10 7.67 6.54
N THR A 224 -7.33 7.39 7.81
CA THR A 224 -7.85 8.36 8.79
C THR A 224 -6.76 9.02 9.64
N TYR A 225 -5.47 8.95 9.23
CA TYR A 225 -4.38 9.62 9.95
C TYR A 225 -4.45 11.16 9.91
N ARG A 226 -5.24 11.70 8.99
CA ARG A 226 -5.60 13.12 8.85
C ARG A 226 -7.06 13.23 8.48
N THR A 227 -7.65 14.42 8.64
CA THR A 227 -9.00 14.73 8.18
C THR A 227 -9.11 14.56 6.68
N ILE A 228 -9.97 13.65 6.23
CA ILE A 228 -10.29 13.43 4.82
C ILE A 228 -11.18 14.57 4.34
N THR A 229 -10.77 15.27 3.27
CA THR A 229 -11.55 16.36 2.67
C THR A 229 -12.41 15.91 1.50
N ALA A 230 -11.95 14.89 0.76
CA ALA A 230 -12.69 14.27 -0.33
C ALA A 230 -12.14 12.88 -0.63
N ILE A 231 -12.92 12.05 -1.29
CA ILE A 231 -12.48 10.81 -1.91
C ILE A 231 -12.91 10.84 -3.37
N LYS A 232 -12.00 10.52 -4.27
CA LYS A 232 -12.21 10.67 -5.70
C LYS A 232 -11.88 9.39 -6.45
N ARG A 233 -12.80 8.99 -7.34
CA ARG A 233 -12.63 7.85 -8.25
C ARG A 233 -12.48 8.34 -9.67
N TYR A 234 -11.46 7.82 -10.38
CA TYR A 234 -11.09 8.24 -11.74
C TYR A 234 -11.18 7.11 -12.77
N TYR A 235 -11.58 5.92 -12.37
CA TYR A 235 -11.72 4.73 -13.21
C TYR A 235 -13.16 4.18 -13.22
#